data_1e2ce45fafdcd7392e4603dabf3eae48
#
_entry.id   1e2ce45fafdcd7392e4603dabf3eae48
#
_cell.length_a   1.000
_cell.length_b   1.000
_cell.length_c   1.000
_cell.angle_alpha   90.00
_cell.angle_beta   90.00
_cell.angle_gamma   90.00
#
_symmetry.space_group_name_H-M   'P 1'
#
loop_
_entity.id
_entity.type
_entity.pdbx_description
1 polymer ?
#
loop_
_entity_poly.entity_id
_entity_poly.type
_entity_poly.pdbx_seq_one_letter_code
_entity_poly.pdbx_strand_id
1 'polypeptide(L)'
;MPDIIWGNGKNIISKDSFELTVTHRQNGNSEEYQDIVKIIISDVDLPGLSDNKSSWKIDDLQKVIVGSFLKCEIDSKTSEGDLRSKVSHSGAAGY
;
A
#
# COMPACT_ATOMS: atom_id res chain seq x y z
N MET A 1 -9.96 12.01 -9.19
CA MET A 1 -9.23 11.94 -7.90
C MET A 1 -9.05 10.48 -7.54
N PRO A 2 -7.88 10.03 -7.15
CA PRO A 2 -7.72 8.64 -6.71
C PRO A 2 -8.45 8.39 -5.41
N ASP A 3 -8.91 7.18 -5.23
CA ASP A 3 -9.40 6.75 -3.93
C ASP A 3 -8.22 6.56 -2.98
N ILE A 4 -8.44 6.81 -1.72
CA ILE A 4 -7.38 6.71 -0.71
C ILE A 4 -7.83 5.83 0.44
N ILE A 5 -6.96 4.91 0.84
CA ILE A 5 -7.14 4.09 2.03
C ILE A 5 -5.86 4.11 2.86
N TRP A 6 -6.01 3.86 4.15
CA TRP A 6 -4.90 3.75 5.09
C TRP A 6 -5.01 2.42 5.82
N GLY A 7 -3.88 1.90 6.19
CA GLY A 7 -3.86 0.68 6.99
C GLY A 7 -2.46 0.22 7.31
N ASN A 8 -2.39 -0.95 7.90
CA ASN A 8 -1.12 -1.56 8.29
C ASN A 8 -0.73 -2.63 7.27
N GLY A 9 0.52 -2.63 6.86
CA GLY A 9 1.08 -3.70 6.06
C GLY A 9 1.02 -5.02 6.83
N LYS A 10 0.52 -6.07 6.19
CA LYS A 10 0.31 -7.35 6.84
C LYS A 10 1.33 -8.39 6.39
N ASN A 11 1.29 -8.77 5.13
CA ASN A 11 2.19 -9.78 4.56
C ASN A 11 2.71 -9.30 3.21
N ILE A 12 3.95 -9.66 2.92
CA ILE A 12 4.50 -9.43 1.58
C ILE A 12 4.12 -10.63 0.70
N ILE A 13 3.58 -10.33 -0.48
CA ILE A 13 3.16 -11.36 -1.44
C ILE A 13 4.24 -11.58 -2.48
N SER A 14 4.79 -10.49 -3.02
CA SER A 14 5.84 -10.53 -4.02
C SER A 14 6.72 -9.29 -3.88
N LYS A 15 7.66 -9.11 -4.80
CA LYS A 15 8.61 -8.00 -4.77
C LYS A 15 7.94 -6.62 -4.87
N ASP A 16 6.71 -6.57 -5.35
CA ASP A 16 5.99 -5.31 -5.51
C ASP A 16 4.53 -5.38 -5.05
N SER A 17 4.17 -6.38 -4.28
CA SER A 17 2.81 -6.50 -3.77
C SER A 17 2.75 -7.01 -2.34
N PHE A 18 1.71 -6.58 -1.63
CA PHE A 18 1.53 -6.96 -0.23
C PHE A 18 0.05 -6.89 0.14
N GLU A 19 -0.27 -7.50 1.28
CA GLU A 19 -1.60 -7.37 1.87
C GLU A 19 -1.63 -6.21 2.83
N LEU A 20 -2.68 -5.40 2.74
CA LEU A 20 -2.92 -4.28 3.64
C LEU A 20 -4.16 -4.57 4.48
N THR A 21 -4.03 -4.41 5.80
CA THR A 21 -5.19 -4.41 6.70
C THR A 21 -5.71 -2.98 6.76
N VAL A 22 -6.86 -2.74 6.12
CA VAL A 22 -7.42 -1.40 5.99
C VAL A 22 -8.05 -0.97 7.31
N THR A 23 -7.62 0.18 7.82
CA THR A 23 -8.15 0.73 9.07
C THR A 23 -8.93 2.02 8.86
N HIS A 24 -8.61 2.76 7.81
CA HIS A 24 -9.27 4.02 7.49
C HIS A 24 -9.53 4.12 6.00
N ARG A 25 -10.61 4.79 5.65
CA ARG A 25 -11.01 5.00 4.25
C ARG A 25 -11.39 6.45 4.09
N GLN A 26 -10.96 7.06 2.99
CA GLN A 26 -11.32 8.44 2.69
C GLN A 26 -12.82 8.54 2.41
N ASN A 27 -13.45 9.57 2.93
CA ASN A 27 -14.83 9.90 2.53
C ASN A 27 -14.84 10.31 1.05
N GLY A 28 -15.80 9.77 0.31
CA GLY A 28 -15.90 10.08 -1.10
C GLY A 28 -15.14 9.14 -2.02
N ASN A 29 -14.56 8.07 -1.50
CA ASN A 29 -14.02 7.03 -2.36
C ASN A 29 -15.11 6.48 -3.28
N SER A 30 -14.74 6.17 -4.51
CA SER A 30 -15.69 5.70 -5.51
C SER A 30 -16.14 4.27 -5.27
N GLU A 31 -15.38 3.51 -4.48
CA GLU A 31 -15.67 2.11 -4.16
C GLU A 31 -15.57 1.86 -2.67
N GLU A 32 -16.19 0.77 -2.24
CA GLU A 32 -16.00 0.24 -0.89
C GLU A 32 -14.84 -0.74 -0.91
N TYR A 33 -13.96 -0.65 0.08
CA TYR A 33 -12.80 -1.52 0.18
C TYR A 33 -12.97 -2.47 1.37
N GLN A 34 -12.56 -3.72 1.16
CA GLN A 34 -12.62 -4.74 2.20
C GLN A 34 -11.59 -4.44 3.29
N ASP A 35 -11.70 -5.15 4.40
CA ASP A 35 -10.77 -4.97 5.52
C ASP A 35 -9.34 -5.42 5.18
N ILE A 36 -9.21 -6.39 4.29
CA ILE A 36 -7.91 -6.84 3.81
C ILE A 36 -7.92 -6.76 2.29
N VAL A 37 -6.95 -6.04 1.74
CA VAL A 37 -6.82 -5.86 0.30
C VAL A 37 -5.40 -6.19 -0.13
N LYS A 38 -5.25 -6.56 -1.38
CA LYS A 38 -3.94 -6.78 -1.99
C LYS A 38 -3.53 -5.51 -2.73
N ILE A 39 -2.38 -4.98 -2.38
CA ILE A 39 -1.84 -3.77 -2.97
C ILE A 39 -0.69 -4.14 -3.89
N ILE A 40 -0.74 -3.63 -5.12
CA ILE A 40 0.39 -3.67 -6.04
C ILE A 40 1.02 -2.28 -6.05
N ILE A 41 2.30 -2.21 -5.73
CA ILE A 41 3.00 -0.93 -5.61
C ILE A 41 3.30 -0.40 -7.00
N SER A 42 2.59 0.64 -7.42
CA SER A 42 2.85 1.31 -8.70
C SER A 42 3.91 2.41 -8.55
N ASP A 43 3.93 3.04 -7.38
CA ASP A 43 4.91 4.07 -7.04
C ASP A 43 5.07 4.06 -5.51
N VAL A 44 6.18 4.57 -5.04
CA VAL A 44 6.50 4.51 -3.62
C VAL A 44 7.15 5.80 -3.15
N ASP A 45 6.78 6.20 -1.94
CA ASP A 45 7.43 7.27 -1.21
C ASP A 45 7.65 6.78 0.22
N LEU A 46 8.56 5.83 0.37
CA LEU A 46 8.85 5.17 1.64
C LEU A 46 10.33 5.29 1.97
N PRO A 47 10.67 5.77 3.17
CA PRO A 47 12.05 5.70 3.64
C PRO A 47 12.51 4.24 3.66
N GLY A 48 13.70 3.99 3.16
CA GLY A 48 14.26 2.65 3.14
C GLY A 48 14.01 1.86 1.86
N LEU A 49 13.16 2.36 0.96
CA LEU A 49 12.98 1.78 -0.37
C LEU A 49 13.43 2.79 -1.42
N SER A 50 14.21 2.32 -2.39
CA SER A 50 14.61 3.17 -3.50
C SER A 50 13.46 3.30 -4.50
N ASP A 51 13.54 4.31 -5.39
CA ASP A 51 12.57 4.46 -6.46
C ASP A 51 12.70 3.38 -7.53
N ASN A 52 13.79 2.65 -7.52
CA ASN A 52 14.04 1.61 -8.51
C ASN A 52 13.50 0.27 -8.02
N LYS A 53 12.34 -0.11 -8.52
CA LYS A 53 11.69 -1.37 -8.15
C LYS A 53 12.56 -2.60 -8.37
N SER A 54 13.41 -2.58 -9.37
CA SER A 54 14.24 -3.74 -9.69
C SER A 54 15.29 -4.03 -8.62
N SER A 55 15.58 -3.06 -7.76
CA SER A 55 16.53 -3.24 -6.66
C SER A 55 15.88 -3.75 -5.38
N TRP A 56 14.56 -3.84 -5.33
CA TRP A 56 13.85 -4.24 -4.11
C TRP A 56 14.02 -5.73 -3.85
N LYS A 57 14.14 -6.06 -2.56
CA LYS A 57 14.13 -7.43 -2.07
C LYS A 57 12.97 -7.61 -1.12
N ILE A 58 12.48 -8.83 -1.01
CA ILE A 58 11.36 -9.14 -0.11
C ILE A 58 11.70 -8.77 1.33
N ASP A 59 12.93 -8.99 1.77
CA ASP A 59 13.36 -8.62 3.11
C ASP A 59 13.26 -7.12 3.36
N ASP A 60 13.59 -6.31 2.36
CA ASP A 60 13.48 -4.85 2.47
C ASP A 60 12.02 -4.44 2.59
N LEU A 61 11.14 -5.05 1.81
CA LEU A 61 9.72 -4.78 1.89
C LEU A 61 9.15 -5.17 3.26
N GLN A 62 9.56 -6.30 3.80
CA GLN A 62 9.11 -6.71 5.12
C GLN A 62 9.49 -5.68 6.19
N LYS A 63 10.70 -5.18 6.15
CA LYS A 63 11.17 -4.19 7.13
C LYS A 63 10.45 -2.86 7.03
N VAL A 64 10.09 -2.45 5.83
CA VAL A 64 9.51 -1.12 5.60
C VAL A 64 8.00 -1.15 5.66
N ILE A 65 7.36 -2.22 5.22
CA ILE A 65 5.92 -2.29 5.01
C ILE A 65 5.20 -3.01 6.14
N VAL A 66 5.69 -4.18 6.56
CA VAL A 66 4.99 -4.98 7.55
C VAL A 66 4.98 -4.25 8.90
N GLY A 67 3.78 -4.05 9.44
CA GLY A 67 3.60 -3.33 10.71
C GLY A 67 3.62 -1.82 10.59
N SER A 68 3.85 -1.27 9.40
CA SER A 68 3.86 0.16 9.19
C SER A 68 2.47 0.68 8.83
N PHE A 69 2.15 1.87 9.28
CA PHE A 69 0.90 2.54 8.90
C PHE A 69 1.11 3.27 7.58
N LEU A 70 0.38 2.86 6.57
CA LEU A 70 0.62 3.27 5.18
C LEU A 70 -0.59 3.99 4.61
N LYS A 71 -0.32 4.92 3.71
CA LYS A 71 -1.33 5.58 2.88
C LYS A 71 -1.21 5.03 1.47
N CYS A 72 -2.33 4.58 0.92
CA CYS A 72 -2.37 4.06 -0.43
C CYS A 72 -3.29 4.91 -1.29
N GLU A 73 -2.73 5.58 -2.29
CA GLU A 73 -3.49 6.30 -3.31
C GLU A 73 -3.71 5.34 -4.46
N ILE A 74 -4.96 4.94 -4.67
CA ILE A 74 -5.30 3.87 -5.62
C ILE A 74 -5.41 4.44 -7.02
N ASP A 75 -4.52 4.03 -7.91
CA ASP A 75 -4.51 4.47 -9.30
C ASP A 75 -5.48 3.68 -10.16
N SER A 76 -5.51 2.38 -9.97
CA SER A 76 -6.33 1.50 -10.78
C SER A 76 -6.54 0.18 -10.07
N LYS A 77 -7.45 -0.62 -10.60
CA LYS A 77 -7.77 -1.94 -10.10
C LYS A 77 -7.54 -2.94 -11.22
N THR A 78 -6.87 -4.04 -10.90
CA THR A 78 -6.64 -5.09 -11.89
C THR A 78 -7.90 -5.91 -12.10
N SER A 79 -7.92 -6.73 -13.15
CA SER A 79 -9.04 -7.63 -13.41
C SER A 79 -9.26 -8.65 -12.29
N GLU A 80 -8.22 -8.91 -11.50
CA GLU A 80 -8.28 -9.82 -10.36
C GLU A 80 -8.73 -9.14 -9.08
N GLY A 81 -8.91 -7.82 -9.11
CA GLY A 81 -9.33 -7.06 -7.95
C GLY A 81 -8.19 -6.49 -7.11
N ASP A 82 -6.96 -6.65 -7.56
CA ASP A 82 -5.81 -6.07 -6.88
C ASP A 82 -5.74 -4.56 -7.13
N LEU A 83 -5.25 -3.82 -6.16
CA LEU A 83 -5.25 -2.36 -6.20
C LEU A 83 -3.85 -1.84 -6.52
N ARG A 84 -3.67 -1.23 -7.67
CA ARG A 84 -2.41 -0.56 -8.00
C ARG A 84 -2.39 0.79 -7.34
N SER A 85 -1.41 1.03 -6.51
CA SER A 85 -1.42 2.18 -5.64
C SER A 85 -0.04 2.81 -5.50
N LYS A 86 -0.04 4.12 -5.29
CA LYS A 86 1.12 4.80 -4.75
C LYS A 86 1.10 4.61 -3.24
N VAL A 87 2.16 4.05 -2.70
CA VAL A 87 2.27 3.73 -1.27
C VAL A 87 3.22 4.72 -0.62
N SER A 88 2.77 5.33 0.47
CA SER A 88 3.59 6.24 1.26
C SER A 88 3.40 5.96 2.74
N HIS A 89 4.37 6.39 3.53
CA HIS A 89 4.32 6.26 4.97
C HIS A 89 3.41 7.34 5.55
N SER A 90 2.44 6.95 6.35
CA SER A 90 1.49 7.90 6.88
C SER A 90 1.87 8.43 8.28
N GLY A 91 3.05 8.11 8.75
CA GLY A 91 3.50 8.57 10.03
C GLY A 91 2.61 8.04 11.16
N ALA A 92 3.14 7.17 11.98
CA ALA A 92 2.36 6.36 12.91
C ALA A 92 1.38 7.16 13.76
N ALA A 93 1.78 8.31 14.19
CA ALA A 93 0.93 9.13 15.05
C ALA A 93 0.41 10.34 14.30
N GLY A 94 0.70 10.42 13.05
CA GLY A 94 0.59 11.66 12.32
C GLY A 94 -0.76 11.94 11.73
N TYR A 95 -1.66 11.17 12.01
CA TYR A 95 -2.96 11.49 11.45
C TYR A 95 -3.93 11.93 12.52
#